data_40187e2f2d5268614ce3420e569d90f2
#
_entry.id   40187e2f2d5268614ce3420e569d90f2
#
_cell.length_a   1.000
_cell.length_b   1.000
_cell.length_c   1.000
_cell.angle_alpha   90.00
_cell.angle_beta   90.00
_cell.angle_gamma   90.00
#
_symmetry.space_group_name_H-M   'P 1'
#
loop_
_entity.id
_entity.type
_entity.pdbx_description
1 polymer ?
#
loop_
_entity_poly.entity_id
_entity_poly.type
_entity_poly.pdbx_seq_one_letter_code
_entity_poly.pdbx_strand_id
1 'polypeptide(L)'
;MNKFNKLITKKSINKIICLTAYSKNIATIIDNHADIILVGDSLGSVLYNFKSTKSVTLDMMINHASSVRLGTKKAILVVDMPYNTYRNPKMALKNAKKIMSKTKCDAVKLEGGKSIIPTIKTLIKNKIPVMGHLGILPQTEKKFVFKGKKLNERRKILNDAILLENAGVFSIVLECTEKKLSKEITNRINIPTIGIGASVYCDGQVLVTDDLLGLSDGNFKFVKKYTDIKKTINSAIKKFKFEVKNKKFPSNKFSFTI
;
A
#
# COMPACT_ATOMS: atom_id res chain seq x y z
N MET A 1 -7.93 11.16 -20.64
CA MET A 1 -8.52 10.21 -19.67
C MET A 1 -7.75 10.35 -18.38
N ASN A 2 -8.42 10.55 -17.23
CA ASN A 2 -7.72 10.69 -15.97
C ASN A 2 -7.09 9.34 -15.52
N LYS A 3 -6.14 9.36 -14.57
CA LYS A 3 -5.42 8.16 -14.10
C LYS A 3 -6.35 7.05 -13.58
N PHE A 4 -7.42 7.42 -12.88
CA PHE A 4 -8.39 6.46 -12.32
C PHE A 4 -9.19 5.73 -13.41
N ASN A 5 -9.63 6.45 -14.44
CA ASN A 5 -10.33 5.84 -15.58
C ASN A 5 -9.41 4.87 -16.32
N LYS A 6 -8.12 5.22 -16.51
CA LYS A 6 -7.12 4.29 -17.07
C LYS A 6 -6.95 3.03 -16.23
N LEU A 7 -7.01 3.15 -14.89
CA LEU A 7 -6.92 2.00 -13.99
C LEU A 7 -8.16 1.10 -14.12
N ILE A 8 -9.35 1.71 -14.14
CA ILE A 8 -10.62 0.98 -14.27
C ILE A 8 -10.69 0.23 -15.60
N THR A 9 -10.24 0.82 -16.71
CA THR A 9 -10.20 0.15 -18.03
C THR A 9 -9.23 -1.03 -18.08
N LYS A 10 -8.29 -1.16 -17.14
CA LYS A 10 -7.43 -2.34 -17.03
C LYS A 10 -8.16 -3.56 -16.45
N LYS A 11 -9.30 -3.37 -15.77
CA LYS A 11 -10.04 -4.49 -15.18
C LYS A 11 -10.31 -5.57 -16.21
N SER A 12 -9.99 -6.81 -15.84
CA SER A 12 -10.14 -8.02 -16.68
C SER A 12 -9.32 -8.06 -17.98
N ILE A 13 -8.55 -7.01 -18.29
CA ILE A 13 -7.73 -6.94 -19.51
C ILE A 13 -6.25 -7.09 -19.17
N ASN A 14 -5.74 -6.23 -18.28
CA ASN A 14 -4.34 -6.21 -17.89
C ASN A 14 -4.20 -6.20 -16.37
N LYS A 15 -3.20 -6.88 -15.84
CA LYS A 15 -2.95 -6.90 -14.40
C LYS A 15 -2.40 -5.56 -13.91
N ILE A 16 -2.94 -5.10 -12.80
CA ILE A 16 -2.54 -3.88 -12.11
C ILE A 16 -1.42 -4.21 -11.14
N ILE A 17 -0.33 -3.48 -11.23
CA ILE A 17 0.82 -3.62 -10.33
C ILE A 17 0.74 -2.53 -9.27
N CYS A 18 0.66 -2.93 -8.01
CA CYS A 18 0.70 -2.04 -6.87
C CYS A 18 1.91 -2.40 -5.99
N LEU A 19 2.70 -1.40 -5.60
CA LEU A 19 3.86 -1.57 -4.73
C LEU A 19 3.87 -0.49 -3.66
N THR A 20 4.38 -0.83 -2.47
CA THR A 20 4.57 0.20 -1.43
C THR A 20 5.85 0.99 -1.66
N ALA A 21 5.84 2.25 -1.24
CA ALA A 21 7.05 3.05 -1.09
C ALA A 21 6.95 3.95 0.14
N TYR A 22 8.10 4.24 0.74
CA TYR A 22 8.19 5.08 1.94
C TYR A 22 9.23 6.19 1.80
N SER A 23 9.91 6.26 0.66
CA SER A 23 10.91 7.27 0.33
C SER A 23 10.92 7.61 -1.16
N LYS A 24 11.45 8.79 -1.49
CA LYS A 24 11.67 9.26 -2.86
C LYS A 24 12.45 8.23 -3.70
N ASN A 25 13.54 7.69 -3.17
CA ASN A 25 14.44 6.84 -3.93
C ASN A 25 13.75 5.56 -4.42
N ILE A 26 13.04 4.87 -3.53
CA ILE A 26 12.26 3.69 -3.89
C ILE A 26 11.11 4.07 -4.83
N ALA A 27 10.40 5.15 -4.55
CA ALA A 27 9.31 5.62 -5.40
C ALA A 27 9.77 5.91 -6.83
N THR A 28 10.95 6.53 -7.01
CA THR A 28 11.52 6.82 -8.34
C THR A 28 11.78 5.54 -9.14
N ILE A 29 12.24 4.49 -8.48
CA ILE A 29 12.50 3.20 -9.14
C ILE A 29 11.19 2.55 -9.56
N ILE A 30 10.22 2.44 -8.66
CA ILE A 30 8.99 1.69 -8.91
C ILE A 30 7.97 2.45 -9.77
N ASP A 31 8.07 3.78 -9.90
CA ASP A 31 7.14 4.61 -10.70
C ASP A 31 7.10 4.23 -12.19
N ASN A 32 8.14 3.57 -12.69
CA ASN A 32 8.18 3.06 -14.06
C ASN A 32 7.57 1.66 -14.23
N HIS A 33 7.29 0.98 -13.13
CA HIS A 33 6.85 -0.43 -13.11
C HIS A 33 5.49 -0.63 -12.45
N ALA A 34 5.02 0.32 -11.65
CA ALA A 34 3.77 0.23 -10.92
C ALA A 34 2.68 1.15 -11.50
N ASP A 35 1.44 0.69 -11.46
CA ASP A 35 0.25 1.51 -11.73
C ASP A 35 -0.17 2.32 -10.51
N ILE A 36 0.07 1.74 -9.33
CA ILE A 36 -0.25 2.34 -8.03
C ILE A 36 0.99 2.26 -7.14
N ILE A 37 1.35 3.37 -6.52
CA ILE A 37 2.30 3.43 -5.42
C ILE A 37 1.50 3.69 -4.14
N LEU A 38 1.64 2.78 -3.18
CA LEU A 38 0.93 2.87 -1.90
C LEU A 38 1.90 3.29 -0.79
N VAL A 39 1.61 4.39 -0.12
CA VAL A 39 2.21 4.69 1.18
C VAL A 39 1.32 4.03 2.22
N GLY A 40 1.65 2.79 2.56
CA GLY A 40 0.89 1.97 3.49
C GLY A 40 1.29 2.21 4.95
N ASP A 41 0.37 2.03 5.88
CA ASP A 41 0.67 2.06 7.32
C ASP A 41 1.52 0.86 7.78
N SER A 42 1.75 -0.12 6.88
CA SER A 42 2.80 -1.13 6.99
C SER A 42 4.20 -0.54 7.22
N LEU A 43 4.43 0.76 6.91
CA LEU A 43 5.66 1.46 7.29
C LEU A 43 5.96 1.35 8.79
N GLY A 44 4.93 1.23 9.62
CA GLY A 44 5.10 1.06 11.07
C GLY A 44 5.88 -0.21 11.43
N SER A 45 5.59 -1.33 10.78
CA SER A 45 6.34 -2.59 11.00
C SER A 45 7.68 -2.59 10.25
N VAL A 46 7.70 -2.08 9.03
CA VAL A 46 8.88 -2.17 8.14
C VAL A 46 10.00 -1.23 8.56
N LEU A 47 9.67 0.02 8.91
CA LEU A 47 10.67 1.05 9.21
C LEU A 47 10.86 1.32 10.70
N TYR A 48 9.81 1.15 11.51
CA TYR A 48 9.80 1.55 12.91
C TYR A 48 9.75 0.37 13.88
N ASN A 49 9.68 -0.86 13.38
CA ASN A 49 9.55 -2.07 14.19
C ASN A 49 8.35 -2.04 15.15
N PHE A 50 7.26 -1.38 14.74
CA PHE A 50 6.03 -1.38 15.53
C PHE A 50 5.35 -2.75 15.48
N LYS A 51 4.86 -3.22 16.61
CA LYS A 51 4.10 -4.47 16.71
C LYS A 51 2.70 -4.38 16.09
N SER A 52 2.23 -3.17 15.78
CA SER A 52 0.91 -2.92 15.21
C SER A 52 0.90 -1.63 14.41
N THR A 53 0.15 -1.61 13.30
CA THR A 53 -0.11 -0.40 12.49
C THR A 53 -0.85 0.69 13.27
N LYS A 54 -1.48 0.35 14.41
CA LYS A 54 -2.16 1.31 15.30
C LYS A 54 -1.27 2.42 15.85
N SER A 55 0.04 2.18 15.92
CA SER A 55 1.02 3.17 16.38
C SER A 55 1.42 4.18 15.30
N VAL A 56 1.02 3.95 14.06
CA VAL A 56 1.31 4.87 12.95
C VAL A 56 0.45 6.12 13.07
N THR A 57 1.10 7.28 13.05
CA THR A 57 0.41 8.57 13.16
C THR A 57 0.12 9.20 11.80
N LEU A 58 -0.82 10.15 11.78
CA LEU A 58 -1.13 10.92 10.58
C LEU A 58 0.10 11.69 10.04
N ASP A 59 0.91 12.24 10.94
CA ASP A 59 2.08 13.03 10.55
C ASP A 59 3.21 12.13 10.00
N MET A 60 3.39 10.91 10.52
CA MET A 60 4.27 9.91 9.89
C MET A 60 3.84 9.63 8.45
N MET A 61 2.56 9.36 8.22
CA MET A 61 2.03 9.12 6.89
C MET A 61 2.27 10.30 5.94
N ILE A 62 2.04 11.52 6.41
CA ILE A 62 2.26 12.75 5.64
C ILE A 62 3.74 12.91 5.28
N ASN A 63 4.65 12.72 6.24
CA ASN A 63 6.08 12.87 6.01
C ASN A 63 6.60 11.90 4.95
N HIS A 64 6.26 10.60 5.09
CA HIS A 64 6.64 9.59 4.11
C HIS A 64 5.99 9.83 2.74
N ALA A 65 4.70 10.14 2.72
CA ALA A 65 3.99 10.40 1.47
C ALA A 65 4.51 11.64 0.73
N SER A 66 4.93 12.68 1.46
CA SER A 66 5.59 13.86 0.87
C SER A 66 6.91 13.49 0.18
N SER A 67 7.71 12.64 0.82
CA SER A 67 8.94 12.11 0.21
C SER A 67 8.64 11.26 -1.01
N VAL A 68 7.69 10.34 -0.93
CA VAL A 68 7.28 9.45 -2.04
C VAL A 68 6.75 10.26 -3.21
N ARG A 69 6.00 11.34 -2.99
CA ARG A 69 5.48 12.22 -4.06
C ARG A 69 6.59 12.77 -4.95
N LEU A 70 7.75 13.09 -4.38
CA LEU A 70 8.89 13.60 -5.15
C LEU A 70 9.43 12.58 -6.17
N GLY A 71 9.26 11.28 -5.90
CA GLY A 71 9.65 10.18 -6.79
C GLY A 71 8.54 9.67 -7.70
N THR A 72 7.27 10.04 -7.45
CA THR A 72 6.11 9.51 -8.18
C THR A 72 5.62 10.50 -9.22
N LYS A 73 5.66 10.15 -10.50
CA LYS A 73 5.21 11.00 -11.62
C LYS A 73 4.08 10.36 -12.42
N LYS A 74 4.17 9.05 -12.66
CA LYS A 74 3.28 8.28 -13.56
C LYS A 74 2.19 7.53 -12.78
N ALA A 75 2.58 6.79 -11.76
CA ALA A 75 1.68 5.98 -10.94
C ALA A 75 0.63 6.82 -10.19
N ILE A 76 -0.46 6.18 -9.79
CA ILE A 76 -1.42 6.75 -8.84
C ILE A 76 -0.79 6.64 -7.45
N LEU A 77 -0.60 7.76 -6.77
CA LEU A 77 -0.12 7.79 -5.39
C LEU A 77 -1.29 7.70 -4.42
N VAL A 78 -1.36 6.60 -3.68
CA VAL A 78 -2.37 6.35 -2.64
C VAL A 78 -1.72 6.41 -1.26
N VAL A 79 -2.39 7.03 -0.30
CA VAL A 79 -1.91 7.13 1.09
C VAL A 79 -2.93 6.53 2.04
N ASP A 80 -2.49 5.61 2.92
CA ASP A 80 -3.35 5.07 3.96
C ASP A 80 -3.74 6.14 4.96
N MET A 81 -5.02 6.15 5.32
CA MET A 81 -5.47 6.86 6.52
C MET A 81 -5.21 5.95 7.73
N PRO A 82 -4.31 6.34 8.65
CA PRO A 82 -3.96 5.46 9.76
C PRO A 82 -5.09 5.29 10.77
N TYR A 83 -4.97 4.27 11.60
CA TYR A 83 -5.94 3.94 12.64
C TYR A 83 -6.40 5.17 13.42
N ASN A 84 -7.68 5.25 13.76
CA ASN A 84 -8.31 6.35 14.48
C ASN A 84 -8.39 7.71 13.77
N THR A 85 -7.96 7.85 12.52
CA THR A 85 -8.01 9.13 11.80
C THR A 85 -9.30 9.33 10.98
N TYR A 86 -10.16 8.30 10.92
CA TYR A 86 -11.43 8.32 10.16
C TYR A 86 -12.62 7.70 10.90
N ARG A 87 -12.69 7.85 12.23
CA ARG A 87 -13.76 7.31 13.09
C ARG A 87 -15.17 7.80 12.72
N ASN A 88 -15.25 8.98 12.13
CA ASN A 88 -16.50 9.55 11.64
C ASN A 88 -16.24 10.42 10.40
N PRO A 89 -17.29 10.74 9.61
CA PRO A 89 -17.15 11.48 8.37
C PRO A 89 -16.46 12.84 8.49
N LYS A 90 -16.74 13.61 9.55
CA LYS A 90 -16.15 14.94 9.78
C LYS A 90 -14.64 14.86 10.02
N MET A 91 -14.22 13.94 10.89
CA MET A 91 -12.80 13.68 11.17
C MET A 91 -12.07 13.17 9.93
N ALA A 92 -12.65 12.20 9.23
CA ALA A 92 -12.09 11.65 8.01
C ALA A 92 -11.86 12.72 6.95
N LEU A 93 -12.86 13.58 6.71
CA LEU A 93 -12.74 14.67 5.75
C LEU A 93 -11.62 15.64 6.11
N LYS A 94 -11.54 16.07 7.39
CA LYS A 94 -10.47 16.94 7.88
C LYS A 94 -9.09 16.34 7.64
N ASN A 95 -8.91 15.07 8.01
CA ASN A 95 -7.62 14.39 7.91
C ASN A 95 -7.25 14.05 6.47
N ALA A 96 -8.20 13.59 5.65
CA ALA A 96 -7.96 13.34 4.24
C ALA A 96 -7.58 14.63 3.49
N LYS A 97 -8.26 15.77 3.75
CA LYS A 97 -7.86 17.08 3.21
C LYS A 97 -6.43 17.45 3.63
N LYS A 98 -6.05 17.19 4.90
CA LYS A 98 -4.67 17.44 5.39
C LYS A 98 -3.65 16.58 4.61
N ILE A 99 -3.92 15.29 4.43
CA ILE A 99 -3.07 14.39 3.63
C ILE A 99 -2.95 14.93 2.20
N MET A 100 -4.08 15.08 1.50
CA MET A 100 -4.09 15.52 0.09
C MET A 100 -3.37 16.83 -0.14
N SER A 101 -3.60 17.83 0.72
CA SER A 101 -3.00 19.16 0.59
C SER A 101 -1.48 19.15 0.82
N LYS A 102 -1.01 18.38 1.80
CA LYS A 102 0.41 18.34 2.18
C LYS A 102 1.24 17.44 1.27
N THR A 103 0.67 16.32 0.81
CA THR A 103 1.43 15.30 0.07
C THR A 103 1.20 15.36 -1.44
N LYS A 104 0.12 16.03 -1.89
CA LYS A 104 -0.32 16.02 -3.28
C LYS A 104 -0.55 14.59 -3.82
N CYS A 105 -0.93 13.66 -2.93
CA CYS A 105 -1.32 12.33 -3.36
C CYS A 105 -2.62 12.36 -4.20
N ASP A 106 -2.84 11.29 -4.95
CA ASP A 106 -3.98 11.20 -5.86
C ASP A 106 -5.24 10.64 -5.15
N ALA A 107 -5.05 9.84 -4.07
CA ALA A 107 -6.14 9.19 -3.35
C ALA A 107 -5.74 8.82 -1.91
N VAL A 108 -6.73 8.46 -1.10
CA VAL A 108 -6.52 7.87 0.24
C VAL A 108 -7.06 6.44 0.29
N LYS A 109 -6.51 5.58 1.19
CA LYS A 109 -7.04 4.23 1.44
C LYS A 109 -7.62 4.14 2.85
N LEU A 110 -8.75 3.44 2.99
CA LEU A 110 -9.45 3.21 4.25
C LEU A 110 -9.79 1.72 4.41
N GLU A 111 -9.66 1.21 5.64
CA GLU A 111 -10.03 -0.15 6.00
C GLU A 111 -11.46 -0.23 6.53
N GLY A 112 -12.24 -1.19 6.03
CA GLY A 112 -13.57 -1.52 6.52
C GLY A 112 -14.60 -1.67 5.41
N GLY A 113 -15.76 -2.22 5.79
CA GLY A 113 -16.92 -2.45 4.92
C GLY A 113 -18.07 -1.50 5.25
N LYS A 114 -19.26 -2.08 5.50
CA LYS A 114 -20.52 -1.36 5.75
C LYS A 114 -20.40 -0.20 6.74
N SER A 115 -19.63 -0.36 7.82
CA SER A 115 -19.52 0.63 8.89
C SER A 115 -18.88 1.97 8.45
N ILE A 116 -18.06 1.97 7.41
CA ILE A 116 -17.37 3.18 6.93
C ILE A 116 -18.02 3.80 5.68
N ILE A 117 -19.14 3.26 5.19
CA ILE A 117 -19.82 3.79 4.01
C ILE A 117 -20.19 5.28 4.14
N PRO A 118 -20.72 5.78 5.27
CA PRO A 118 -20.99 7.22 5.42
C PRO A 118 -19.72 8.06 5.29
N THR A 119 -18.61 7.56 5.81
CA THR A 119 -17.28 8.21 5.72
C THR A 119 -16.82 8.27 4.27
N ILE A 120 -16.87 7.15 3.55
CA ILE A 120 -16.48 7.08 2.13
C ILE A 120 -17.33 8.03 1.27
N LYS A 121 -18.67 7.98 1.42
CA LYS A 121 -19.58 8.89 0.69
C LYS A 121 -19.24 10.36 0.93
N THR A 122 -18.86 10.71 2.18
CA THR A 122 -18.45 12.08 2.52
C THR A 122 -17.16 12.47 1.80
N LEU A 123 -16.17 11.58 1.74
CA LEU A 123 -14.91 11.84 1.02
C LEU A 123 -15.16 12.00 -0.48
N ILE A 124 -15.89 11.07 -1.09
CA ILE A 124 -16.23 11.11 -2.52
C ILE A 124 -17.01 12.37 -2.90
N LYS A 125 -18.02 12.75 -2.11
CA LYS A 125 -18.76 14.01 -2.29
C LYS A 125 -17.85 15.24 -2.29
N ASN A 126 -16.74 15.18 -1.54
CA ASN A 126 -15.72 16.23 -1.49
C ASN A 126 -14.58 16.02 -2.49
N LYS A 127 -14.79 15.22 -3.54
CA LYS A 127 -13.83 14.95 -4.63
C LYS A 127 -12.51 14.34 -4.16
N ILE A 128 -12.51 13.62 -3.06
CA ILE A 128 -11.36 12.84 -2.58
C ILE A 128 -11.55 11.39 -3.02
N PRO A 129 -10.73 10.88 -3.97
CA PRO A 129 -10.81 9.49 -4.40
C PRO A 129 -10.40 8.54 -3.27
N VAL A 130 -11.12 7.42 -3.16
CA VAL A 130 -10.93 6.44 -2.09
C VAL A 130 -10.65 5.05 -2.66
N MET A 131 -9.62 4.39 -2.14
CA MET A 131 -9.39 2.96 -2.26
C MET A 131 -9.95 2.27 -1.02
N GLY A 132 -10.81 1.26 -1.20
CA GLY A 132 -11.33 0.44 -0.11
C GLY A 132 -10.35 -0.67 0.28
N HIS A 133 -10.56 -1.27 1.46
CA HIS A 133 -9.78 -2.41 1.92
C HIS A 133 -10.66 -3.38 2.73
N LEU A 134 -10.70 -4.63 2.27
CA LEU A 134 -11.44 -5.74 2.87
C LEU A 134 -10.56 -6.96 3.09
N GLY A 135 -11.05 -7.92 3.83
CA GLY A 135 -10.33 -9.13 4.23
C GLY A 135 -9.79 -8.99 5.63
N ILE A 136 -8.51 -9.25 5.84
CA ILE A 136 -7.83 -8.86 7.08
C ILE A 136 -7.73 -7.34 7.12
N LEU A 137 -7.99 -6.77 8.28
CA LEU A 137 -7.91 -5.34 8.55
C LEU A 137 -6.88 -5.09 9.66
N PRO A 138 -5.60 -4.87 9.34
CA PRO A 138 -4.51 -4.75 10.32
C PRO A 138 -4.73 -3.68 11.39
N GLN A 139 -5.47 -2.63 11.05
CA GLN A 139 -5.79 -1.56 12.00
C GLN A 139 -6.75 -1.97 13.12
N THR A 140 -7.56 -2.99 12.91
CA THR A 140 -8.59 -3.38 13.90
C THR A 140 -8.43 -4.80 14.42
N GLU A 141 -7.83 -5.69 13.67
CA GLU A 141 -7.70 -7.09 14.02
C GLU A 141 -6.47 -7.37 14.89
N LYS A 142 -6.64 -8.30 15.85
CA LYS A 142 -5.57 -8.73 16.76
C LYS A 142 -4.82 -9.95 16.25
N LYS A 143 -5.45 -10.76 15.40
CA LYS A 143 -4.89 -12.02 14.89
C LYS A 143 -4.89 -12.03 13.37
N PHE A 144 -3.78 -12.45 12.80
CA PHE A 144 -3.61 -12.57 11.36
C PHE A 144 -4.18 -13.93 10.88
N VAL A 145 -5.51 -13.97 10.67
CA VAL A 145 -6.22 -15.18 10.20
C VAL A 145 -6.94 -14.84 8.90
N PHE A 146 -6.66 -15.58 7.83
CA PHE A 146 -7.28 -15.32 6.54
C PHE A 146 -8.82 -15.44 6.60
N LYS A 147 -9.49 -14.64 5.78
CA LYS A 147 -10.94 -14.42 5.81
C LYS A 147 -11.67 -15.21 4.73
N GLY A 148 -12.96 -15.44 4.95
CA GLY A 148 -13.83 -16.09 3.98
C GLY A 148 -13.91 -17.61 4.14
N LYS A 149 -13.55 -18.18 5.30
CA LYS A 149 -13.73 -19.61 5.60
C LYS A 149 -15.19 -19.97 5.82
N LYS A 150 -15.88 -19.17 6.65
CA LYS A 150 -17.28 -19.43 7.05
C LYS A 150 -18.24 -18.76 6.07
N LEU A 151 -19.38 -19.40 5.80
CA LEU A 151 -20.38 -18.90 4.86
C LEU A 151 -20.86 -17.47 5.19
N ASN A 152 -21.13 -17.21 6.48
CA ASN A 152 -21.57 -15.88 6.91
C ASN A 152 -20.49 -14.81 6.71
N GLU A 153 -19.22 -15.15 6.93
CA GLU A 153 -18.09 -14.26 6.68
C GLU A 153 -17.93 -14.00 5.18
N ARG A 154 -18.06 -15.03 4.32
CA ARG A 154 -18.06 -14.88 2.85
C ARG A 154 -19.14 -13.91 2.39
N ARG A 155 -20.39 -14.14 2.81
CA ARG A 155 -21.55 -13.27 2.46
C ARG A 155 -21.33 -11.84 2.91
N LYS A 156 -20.78 -11.65 4.11
CA LYS A 156 -20.48 -10.32 4.64
C LYS A 156 -19.44 -9.60 3.78
N ILE A 157 -18.30 -10.24 3.47
CA ILE A 157 -17.21 -9.60 2.70
C ILE A 157 -17.67 -9.30 1.27
N LEU A 158 -18.41 -10.21 0.62
CA LEU A 158 -18.99 -9.97 -0.70
C LEU A 158 -19.95 -8.78 -0.70
N ASN A 159 -20.85 -8.74 0.28
CA ASN A 159 -21.78 -7.61 0.41
C ASN A 159 -21.05 -6.30 0.71
N ASP A 160 -20.03 -6.33 1.57
CA ASP A 160 -19.22 -5.15 1.87
C ASP A 160 -18.50 -4.64 0.60
N ALA A 161 -18.03 -5.52 -0.28
CA ALA A 161 -17.41 -5.12 -1.56
C ALA A 161 -18.41 -4.39 -2.49
N ILE A 162 -19.63 -4.90 -2.59
CA ILE A 162 -20.70 -4.25 -3.37
C ILE A 162 -21.06 -2.88 -2.77
N LEU A 163 -21.16 -2.80 -1.44
CA LEU A 163 -21.46 -1.53 -0.77
C LEU A 163 -20.36 -0.49 -0.96
N LEU A 164 -19.09 -0.92 -0.95
CA LEU A 164 -17.94 -0.04 -1.22
C LEU A 164 -17.98 0.48 -2.66
N GLU A 165 -18.21 -0.40 -3.65
CA GLU A 165 -18.38 0.02 -5.05
C GLU A 165 -19.50 1.05 -5.18
N ASN A 166 -20.69 0.76 -4.63
CA ASN A 166 -21.83 1.67 -4.67
C ASN A 166 -21.59 3.00 -3.92
N ALA A 167 -20.64 3.03 -3.00
CA ALA A 167 -20.21 4.25 -2.34
C ALA A 167 -19.22 5.08 -3.16
N GLY A 168 -18.72 4.53 -4.28
CA GLY A 168 -17.88 5.23 -5.25
C GLY A 168 -16.38 5.05 -5.04
N VAL A 169 -15.91 4.00 -4.34
CA VAL A 169 -14.47 3.71 -4.31
C VAL A 169 -13.97 3.31 -5.70
N PHE A 170 -12.74 3.69 -6.07
CA PHE A 170 -12.21 3.38 -7.40
C PHE A 170 -11.57 2.00 -7.51
N SER A 171 -11.21 1.37 -6.39
CA SER A 171 -10.68 0.01 -6.30
C SER A 171 -10.78 -0.52 -4.87
N ILE A 172 -10.62 -1.84 -4.69
CA ILE A 172 -10.66 -2.50 -3.38
C ILE A 172 -9.45 -3.40 -3.22
N VAL A 173 -8.69 -3.23 -2.13
CA VAL A 173 -7.70 -4.22 -1.69
C VAL A 173 -8.41 -5.39 -1.03
N LEU A 174 -8.04 -6.62 -1.41
CA LEU A 174 -8.47 -7.85 -0.77
C LEU A 174 -7.26 -8.49 -0.08
N GLU A 175 -7.17 -8.33 1.25
CA GLU A 175 -6.04 -8.86 2.01
C GLU A 175 -6.39 -10.19 2.67
N CYS A 176 -5.56 -11.22 2.39
CA CYS A 176 -5.69 -12.56 2.95
C CYS A 176 -7.12 -13.11 2.92
N THR A 177 -7.79 -12.88 1.80
CA THR A 177 -9.15 -13.36 1.55
C THR A 177 -9.07 -14.70 0.78
N GLU A 178 -9.95 -15.65 1.15
CA GLU A 178 -10.00 -16.98 0.52
C GLU A 178 -10.07 -16.86 -1.00
N LYS A 179 -9.33 -17.74 -1.71
CA LYS A 179 -9.08 -17.67 -3.15
C LYS A 179 -10.37 -17.66 -4.01
N LYS A 180 -11.36 -18.53 -3.69
CA LYS A 180 -12.62 -18.59 -4.43
C LYS A 180 -13.49 -17.37 -4.16
N LEU A 181 -13.52 -16.89 -2.91
CA LEU A 181 -14.23 -15.66 -2.55
C LEU A 181 -13.62 -14.44 -3.25
N SER A 182 -12.30 -14.33 -3.29
CA SER A 182 -11.62 -13.23 -4.00
C SER A 182 -11.96 -13.22 -5.49
N LYS A 183 -12.01 -14.41 -6.13
CA LYS A 183 -12.47 -14.54 -7.52
C LYS A 183 -13.92 -14.12 -7.69
N GLU A 184 -14.80 -14.56 -6.79
CA GLU A 184 -16.22 -14.23 -6.80
C GLU A 184 -16.44 -12.71 -6.68
N ILE A 185 -15.76 -12.06 -5.74
CA ILE A 185 -15.81 -10.60 -5.56
C ILE A 185 -15.34 -9.90 -6.84
N THR A 186 -14.17 -10.31 -7.37
CA THR A 186 -13.60 -9.71 -8.60
C THR A 186 -14.56 -9.76 -9.77
N ASN A 187 -15.27 -10.88 -9.94
CA ASN A 187 -16.26 -11.04 -11.02
C ASN A 187 -17.57 -10.28 -10.76
N ARG A 188 -17.89 -10.00 -9.49
CA ARG A 188 -19.20 -9.41 -9.09
C ARG A 188 -19.21 -7.89 -9.17
N ILE A 189 -18.09 -7.23 -8.90
CA ILE A 189 -17.97 -5.77 -8.91
C ILE A 189 -17.31 -5.28 -10.20
N ASN A 190 -17.58 -4.04 -10.60
CA ASN A 190 -17.04 -3.44 -11.84
C ASN A 190 -15.75 -2.65 -11.63
N ILE A 191 -15.37 -2.39 -10.39
CA ILE A 191 -14.12 -1.71 -10.05
C ILE A 191 -12.99 -2.73 -9.84
N PRO A 192 -11.70 -2.36 -10.05
CA PRO A 192 -10.58 -3.26 -9.87
C PRO A 192 -10.41 -3.75 -8.44
N THR A 193 -10.08 -5.04 -8.31
CA THR A 193 -9.63 -5.67 -7.06
C THR A 193 -8.12 -5.84 -7.06
N ILE A 194 -7.47 -5.49 -5.95
CA ILE A 194 -6.03 -5.62 -5.75
C ILE A 194 -5.78 -6.63 -4.63
N GLY A 195 -5.23 -7.79 -4.98
CA GLY A 195 -5.00 -8.87 -4.03
C GLY A 195 -3.67 -8.75 -3.28
N ILE A 196 -3.65 -9.15 -2.02
CA ILE A 196 -2.45 -9.50 -1.26
C ILE A 196 -2.78 -10.73 -0.41
N GLY A 197 -2.08 -11.83 -0.65
CA GLY A 197 -2.44 -13.10 -0.01
C GLY A 197 -3.87 -13.59 -0.35
N ALA A 198 -4.40 -13.20 -1.49
CA ALA A 198 -5.76 -13.48 -1.92
C ALA A 198 -5.79 -14.42 -3.14
N SER A 199 -6.05 -13.91 -4.34
CA SER A 199 -6.20 -14.73 -5.54
C SER A 199 -5.48 -14.14 -6.75
N VAL A 200 -4.93 -15.01 -7.59
CA VAL A 200 -4.40 -14.65 -8.92
C VAL A 200 -5.48 -14.06 -9.83
N TYR A 201 -6.74 -14.33 -9.54
CA TYR A 201 -7.89 -13.83 -10.31
C TYR A 201 -8.24 -12.35 -9.97
N CYS A 202 -7.69 -11.76 -8.89
CA CYS A 202 -7.80 -10.32 -8.69
C CYS A 202 -7.22 -9.56 -9.88
N ASP A 203 -7.76 -8.38 -10.16
CA ASP A 203 -7.33 -7.55 -11.29
C ASP A 203 -5.90 -7.03 -11.13
N GLY A 204 -5.42 -6.93 -9.90
CA GLY A 204 -4.03 -6.59 -9.59
C GLY A 204 -3.53 -7.28 -8.34
N GLN A 205 -2.24 -7.03 -8.02
CA GLN A 205 -1.58 -7.51 -6.80
C GLN A 205 -0.81 -6.38 -6.15
N VAL A 206 -0.78 -6.38 -4.82
CA VAL A 206 0.10 -5.50 -4.04
C VAL A 206 1.06 -6.33 -3.20
N LEU A 207 2.31 -5.88 -3.09
CA LEU A 207 3.28 -6.34 -2.11
C LEU A 207 3.96 -5.15 -1.43
N VAL A 208 4.36 -5.37 -0.19
CA VAL A 208 5.29 -4.48 0.48
C VAL A 208 6.65 -4.62 -0.20
N THR A 209 7.19 -3.52 -0.72
CA THR A 209 8.42 -3.54 -1.53
C THR A 209 9.61 -4.08 -0.75
N ASP A 210 9.72 -3.75 0.53
CA ASP A 210 10.78 -4.26 1.41
C ASP A 210 10.70 -5.78 1.59
N ASP A 211 9.49 -6.34 1.64
CA ASP A 211 9.28 -7.80 1.69
C ASP A 211 9.67 -8.44 0.35
N LEU A 212 9.24 -7.86 -0.77
CA LEU A 212 9.55 -8.30 -2.13
C LEU A 212 11.06 -8.34 -2.37
N LEU A 213 11.79 -7.34 -1.86
CA LEU A 213 13.24 -7.20 -2.01
C LEU A 213 14.05 -8.03 -0.98
N GLY A 214 13.38 -8.67 -0.01
CA GLY A 214 14.06 -9.39 1.07
C GLY A 214 14.79 -8.49 2.06
N LEU A 215 14.36 -7.22 2.18
CA LEU A 215 14.93 -6.28 3.15
C LEU A 215 14.28 -6.41 4.53
N SER A 216 12.98 -6.74 4.60
CA SER A 216 12.26 -7.01 5.86
C SER A 216 12.52 -8.42 6.38
N ASP A 217 12.28 -8.64 7.69
CA ASP A 217 12.35 -9.94 8.34
C ASP A 217 11.02 -10.70 8.31
N GLY A 218 9.97 -10.09 7.76
CA GLY A 218 8.65 -10.69 7.65
C GLY A 218 8.66 -12.02 6.90
N ASN A 219 8.09 -13.06 7.49
CA ASN A 219 7.95 -14.38 6.88
C ASN A 219 6.47 -14.74 6.73
N PHE A 220 5.75 -13.97 5.91
CA PHE A 220 4.35 -14.23 5.62
C PHE A 220 4.22 -15.23 4.48
N LYS A 221 3.31 -16.19 4.60
CA LYS A 221 3.05 -17.24 3.58
C LYS A 221 2.81 -16.69 2.18
N PHE A 222 2.21 -15.50 2.07
CA PHE A 222 1.85 -14.87 0.80
C PHE A 222 2.97 -13.98 0.21
N VAL A 223 4.07 -13.80 0.92
CA VAL A 223 5.20 -13.01 0.43
C VAL A 223 6.15 -13.89 -0.36
N LYS A 224 6.36 -13.53 -1.62
CA LYS A 224 7.44 -14.08 -2.45
C LYS A 224 8.56 -13.06 -2.49
N LYS A 225 9.73 -13.44 -1.99
CA LYS A 225 10.96 -12.65 -2.13
C LYS A 225 11.52 -12.88 -3.54
N TYR A 226 11.79 -11.82 -4.27
CA TYR A 226 12.36 -11.86 -5.61
C TYR A 226 13.87 -11.68 -5.61
N THR A 227 14.42 -11.16 -4.51
CA THR A 227 15.85 -11.01 -4.27
C THR A 227 16.13 -10.98 -2.77
N ASP A 228 17.41 -10.98 -2.41
CA ASP A 228 17.90 -10.78 -1.04
C ASP A 228 18.83 -9.56 -1.02
N ILE A 229 18.24 -8.38 -1.00
CA ILE A 229 18.97 -7.13 -1.02
C ILE A 229 19.84 -6.92 0.24
N LYS A 230 19.50 -7.57 1.38
CA LYS A 230 20.31 -7.55 2.59
C LYS A 230 21.73 -8.08 2.32
N LYS A 231 21.86 -9.16 1.55
CA LYS A 231 23.17 -9.71 1.19
C LYS A 231 23.99 -8.72 0.37
N THR A 232 23.36 -8.06 -0.60
CA THR A 232 24.02 -7.06 -1.46
C THR A 232 24.50 -5.86 -0.63
N ILE A 233 23.64 -5.33 0.23
CA ILE A 233 23.99 -4.21 1.13
C ILE A 233 25.14 -4.62 2.06
N ASN A 234 25.04 -5.79 2.68
CA ASN A 234 26.07 -6.28 3.60
C ASN A 234 27.43 -6.47 2.90
N SER A 235 27.44 -7.00 1.68
CA SER A 235 28.65 -7.14 0.87
C SER A 235 29.28 -5.79 0.58
N ALA A 236 28.52 -4.80 0.15
CA ALA A 236 28.99 -3.45 -0.12
C ALA A 236 29.60 -2.79 1.14
N ILE A 237 28.92 -2.91 2.29
CA ILE A 237 29.41 -2.37 3.57
C ILE A 237 30.70 -3.09 4.02
N LYS A 238 30.79 -4.41 3.86
CA LYS A 238 32.02 -5.16 4.18
C LYS A 238 33.20 -4.70 3.32
N LYS A 239 32.97 -4.46 2.01
CA LYS A 239 34.01 -3.95 1.11
C LYS A 239 34.48 -2.56 1.53
N PHE A 240 33.55 -1.64 1.77
CA PHE A 240 33.86 -0.30 2.28
C PHE A 240 34.69 -0.36 3.58
N LYS A 241 34.20 -1.16 4.56
CA LYS A 241 34.95 -1.36 5.83
C LYS A 241 36.35 -1.86 5.61
N PHE A 242 36.56 -2.84 4.70
CA PHE A 242 37.88 -3.37 4.36
C PHE A 242 38.79 -2.29 3.76
N GLU A 243 38.26 -1.53 2.80
CA GLU A 243 39.06 -0.47 2.12
C GLU A 243 39.47 0.65 3.09
N VAL A 244 38.55 1.09 3.97
CA VAL A 244 38.86 2.09 5.01
C VAL A 244 39.95 1.57 5.98
N LYS A 245 39.79 0.34 6.51
CA LYS A 245 40.75 -0.23 7.47
C LYS A 245 42.11 -0.44 6.88
N ASN A 246 42.22 -0.68 5.58
CA ASN A 246 43.49 -0.90 4.87
C ASN A 246 44.00 0.35 4.16
N LYS A 247 43.47 1.55 4.50
CA LYS A 247 43.85 2.84 3.90
C LYS A 247 43.78 2.88 2.37
N LYS A 248 42.82 2.12 1.78
CA LYS A 248 42.55 2.07 0.34
C LYS A 248 41.46 3.05 -0.08
N PHE A 249 40.65 3.52 0.89
CA PHE A 249 39.63 4.55 0.71
C PHE A 249 39.80 5.65 1.77
N PRO A 250 39.77 6.98 1.39
CA PRO A 250 39.66 7.44 0.02
C PRO A 250 40.99 7.26 -0.74
N SER A 251 40.91 6.96 -2.03
CA SER A 251 42.04 7.08 -2.96
C SER A 251 42.14 8.52 -3.50
N ASN A 252 43.20 8.83 -4.24
CA ASN A 252 43.36 10.17 -4.86
C ASN A 252 42.17 10.59 -5.72
N LYS A 253 41.47 9.61 -6.34
CA LYS A 253 40.24 9.86 -7.10
C LYS A 253 39.07 10.38 -6.24
N PHE A 254 39.08 10.09 -4.96
CA PHE A 254 38.02 10.41 -4.00
C PHE A 254 38.50 11.38 -2.91
N SER A 255 39.63 12.04 -3.13
CA SER A 255 40.21 13.05 -2.24
C SER A 255 40.42 14.37 -2.98
N PHE A 256 40.36 15.46 -2.24
CA PHE A 256 40.72 16.78 -2.77
C PHE A 256 42.17 17.02 -2.50
N THR A 257 42.93 17.33 -3.57
CA THR A 257 44.35 17.78 -3.51
C THR A 257 44.44 19.21 -3.96
N ILE A 258 45.31 20.00 -3.31
CA ILE A 258 45.59 21.38 -3.72
C ILE A 258 46.53 21.33 -4.90
#